data_9104345573ef56e9e424b1b84608efb3
#
_entry.id   9104345573ef56e9e424b1b84608efb3
#
_cell.length_a   1.000
_cell.length_b   1.000
_cell.length_c   1.000
_cell.angle_alpha   90.00
_cell.angle_beta   90.00
_cell.angle_gamma   90.00
#
_symmetry.space_group_name_H-M   'P 1'
#
loop_
_entity.id
_entity.type
_entity.pdbx_description
1 polymer ?
#
loop_
_entity_poly.entity_id
_entity_poly.type
_entity_poly.pdbx_seq_one_letter_code
_entity_poly.pdbx_strand_id
1 'polypeptide(L)'
;ASDRDYHVWVSEKKDSPQAGRMTRIGRVCAAHRSLLAVVAAIVGAIVGAAAVLFNTMIGAWTWVTTGYWDYTQHIGSSHGHLPIPAWIFLLFAPVISALIYGPLISRFAPSAKGHGIPEVMLAVQQKGGYIPSKVAVVKLISSALTIGGGGSAGREGPIVQVGASLGSSFAASLRLPKERVIMLAACGSAAGIAATFHAPLAGAFFALEVILTRFTAEAFGYVVVSSVLSSLVARAAS
;
A
#
# COMPACT_ATOMS: atom_id res chain seq x y z
N ALA A 1 12.18 4.76 -19.35
CA ALA A 1 11.86 5.86 -18.43
C ALA A 1 12.19 7.16 -19.18
N SER A 2 11.19 8.01 -19.44
CA SER A 2 11.40 9.24 -20.18
C SER A 2 12.02 10.29 -19.25
N ASP A 3 12.77 11.22 -19.85
CA ASP A 3 13.42 12.36 -19.15
C ASP A 3 12.42 13.19 -18.31
N ARG A 4 11.14 13.22 -18.70
CA ARG A 4 10.04 13.82 -17.95
C ARG A 4 9.77 13.14 -16.60
N ASP A 5 9.91 11.84 -16.52
CA ASP A 5 9.71 11.08 -15.27
C ASP A 5 10.86 11.39 -14.28
N TYR A 6 12.06 11.65 -14.79
CA TYR A 6 13.21 12.06 -13.98
C TYR A 6 13.03 13.46 -13.39
N HIS A 7 12.49 14.42 -14.15
CA HIS A 7 12.25 15.78 -13.66
C HIS A 7 11.11 15.90 -12.64
N VAL A 8 10.04 15.14 -12.80
CA VAL A 8 8.97 15.03 -11.78
C VAL A 8 9.55 14.46 -10.48
N TRP A 9 10.45 13.51 -10.60
CA TRP A 9 11.17 12.90 -9.50
C TRP A 9 12.14 13.84 -8.78
N VAL A 10 12.85 14.70 -9.51
CA VAL A 10 13.78 15.69 -8.95
C VAL A 10 13.00 16.80 -8.22
N SER A 11 11.82 17.18 -8.69
CA SER A 11 10.97 18.16 -8.00
C SER A 11 10.39 17.61 -6.67
N GLU A 12 10.03 16.34 -6.61
CA GLU A 12 9.61 15.67 -5.37
C GLU A 12 10.74 15.54 -4.33
N LYS A 13 12.00 15.55 -4.78
CA LYS A 13 13.17 15.53 -3.89
C LYS A 13 13.34 16.83 -3.11
N LYS A 14 12.83 17.96 -3.62
CA LYS A 14 12.89 19.27 -2.98
C LYS A 14 11.95 19.38 -1.76
N ASP A 15 10.93 18.54 -1.71
CA ASP A 15 9.92 18.51 -0.65
C ASP A 15 10.17 17.41 0.41
N SER A 16 11.35 16.76 0.38
CA SER A 16 11.68 15.75 1.38
C SER A 16 11.87 16.40 2.76
N PRO A 17 11.12 16.01 3.81
CA PRO A 17 11.21 16.62 5.16
C PRO A 17 12.54 16.39 5.88
N GLN A 18 13.52 15.79 5.21
CA GLN A 18 14.77 15.31 5.85
C GLN A 18 15.79 16.40 6.22
N ALA A 19 15.55 17.68 5.86
CA ALA A 19 16.47 18.78 6.18
C ALA A 19 16.17 19.50 7.51
N GLY A 20 15.12 19.08 8.25
CA GLY A 20 14.72 19.72 9.51
C GLY A 20 15.24 19.01 10.75
N ARG A 21 15.49 19.79 11.84
CA ARG A 21 15.81 19.23 13.17
C ARG A 21 14.76 18.18 13.57
N MET A 22 15.21 16.99 13.98
CA MET A 22 14.34 15.93 14.52
C MET A 22 13.39 16.47 15.61
N THR A 23 12.15 16.04 15.58
CA THR A 23 11.20 16.34 16.67
C THR A 23 11.71 15.75 17.99
N ARG A 24 11.27 16.30 19.15
CA ARG A 24 11.60 15.70 20.46
C ARG A 24 11.19 14.23 20.50
N ILE A 25 10.00 13.91 20.04
CA ILE A 25 9.46 12.54 19.95
C ILE A 25 10.33 11.68 19.01
N GLY A 26 10.71 12.20 17.84
CA GLY A 26 11.56 11.48 16.89
C GLY A 26 12.92 11.10 17.46
N ARG A 27 13.55 11.99 18.25
CA ARG A 27 14.82 11.69 18.94
C ARG A 27 14.69 10.59 19.98
N VAL A 28 13.62 10.61 20.77
CA VAL A 28 13.35 9.59 21.78
C VAL A 28 13.03 8.24 21.11
N CYS A 29 12.21 8.23 20.06
CA CYS A 29 11.91 7.01 19.29
C CYS A 29 13.14 6.42 18.59
N ALA A 30 14.05 7.27 18.09
CA ALA A 30 15.29 6.80 17.46
C ALA A 30 16.27 6.19 18.47
N ALA A 31 16.27 6.67 19.71
CA ALA A 31 17.17 6.22 20.78
C ALA A 31 16.68 4.94 21.51
N HIS A 32 15.36 4.73 21.60
CA HIS A 32 14.79 3.61 22.37
C HIS A 32 14.18 2.56 21.46
N ARG A 33 14.70 1.33 21.49
CA ARG A 33 14.19 0.18 20.71
C ARG A 33 12.73 -0.16 20.99
N SER A 34 12.31 -0.06 22.24
CA SER A 34 10.93 -0.31 22.69
C SER A 34 9.92 0.67 22.05
N LEU A 35 10.27 1.96 21.95
CA LEU A 35 9.42 2.95 21.31
C LEU A 35 9.30 2.74 19.79
N LEU A 36 10.37 2.28 19.16
CA LEU A 36 10.31 1.94 17.74
C LEU A 36 9.41 0.72 17.47
N ALA A 37 9.39 -0.26 18.39
CA ALA A 37 8.46 -1.39 18.32
C ALA A 37 7.00 -0.92 18.46
N VAL A 38 6.70 0.02 19.33
CA VAL A 38 5.36 0.64 19.44
C VAL A 38 4.98 1.37 18.15
N VAL A 39 5.90 2.12 17.58
CA VAL A 39 5.68 2.80 16.28
C VAL A 39 5.41 1.78 15.17
N ALA A 40 6.17 0.69 15.11
CA ALA A 40 5.94 -0.40 14.14
C ALA A 40 4.57 -1.07 14.36
N ALA A 41 4.15 -1.27 15.60
CA ALA A 41 2.82 -1.77 15.94
C ALA A 41 1.70 -0.84 15.45
N ILE A 42 1.84 0.47 15.67
CA ILE A 42 0.89 1.49 15.19
C ILE A 42 0.82 1.47 13.66
N VAL A 43 1.96 1.43 12.97
CA VAL A 43 2.02 1.31 11.51
C VAL A 43 1.30 0.04 11.05
N GLY A 44 1.52 -1.09 11.73
CA GLY A 44 0.83 -2.35 11.45
C GLY A 44 -0.69 -2.21 11.56
N ALA A 45 -1.18 -1.62 12.64
CA ALA A 45 -2.62 -1.40 12.84
C ALA A 45 -3.23 -0.48 11.76
N ILE A 46 -2.57 0.62 11.41
CA ILE A 46 -3.00 1.55 10.36
C ILE A 46 -3.07 0.84 9.01
N VAL A 47 -2.05 0.05 8.67
CA VAL A 47 -2.00 -0.69 7.41
C VAL A 47 -3.03 -1.81 7.39
N GLY A 48 -3.28 -2.48 8.52
CA GLY A 48 -4.36 -3.46 8.66
C GLY A 48 -5.73 -2.84 8.35
N ALA A 49 -6.02 -1.68 8.92
CA ALA A 49 -7.25 -0.94 8.63
C ALA A 49 -7.32 -0.49 7.15
N ALA A 50 -6.19 -0.06 6.57
CA ALA A 50 -6.12 0.29 5.15
C ALA A 50 -6.37 -0.93 4.23
N ALA A 51 -5.94 -2.12 4.62
CA ALA A 51 -6.21 -3.35 3.87
C ALA A 51 -7.70 -3.74 3.91
N VAL A 52 -8.34 -3.59 5.07
CA VAL A 52 -9.82 -3.78 5.19
C VAL A 52 -10.55 -2.78 4.31
N LEU A 53 -10.18 -1.49 4.37
CA LEU A 53 -10.76 -0.46 3.51
C LEU A 53 -10.57 -0.79 2.03
N PHE A 54 -9.38 -1.28 1.65
CA PHE A 54 -9.08 -1.67 0.27
C PHE A 54 -9.99 -2.80 -0.22
N ASN A 55 -10.17 -3.85 0.58
CA ASN A 55 -11.08 -4.95 0.25
C ASN A 55 -12.53 -4.48 0.14
N THR A 56 -12.97 -3.62 1.05
CA THR A 56 -14.32 -3.03 1.01
C THR A 56 -14.52 -2.18 -0.26
N MET A 57 -13.52 -1.40 -0.65
CA MET A 57 -13.59 -0.60 -1.89
C MET A 57 -13.64 -1.46 -3.15
N ILE A 58 -12.89 -2.58 -3.18
CA ILE A 58 -12.96 -3.55 -4.28
C ILE A 58 -14.39 -4.10 -4.37
N GLY A 59 -14.94 -4.62 -3.27
CA GLY A 59 -16.30 -5.18 -3.22
C GLY A 59 -17.36 -4.15 -3.59
N ALA A 60 -17.25 -2.92 -3.09
CA ALA A 60 -18.19 -1.84 -3.42
C ALA A 60 -18.17 -1.50 -4.92
N TRP A 61 -16.99 -1.44 -5.55
CA TRP A 61 -16.89 -1.20 -6.97
C TRP A 61 -17.38 -2.39 -7.80
N THR A 62 -17.09 -3.63 -7.36
CA THR A 62 -17.65 -4.85 -7.96
C THR A 62 -19.18 -4.82 -7.89
N TRP A 63 -19.77 -4.42 -6.76
CA TRP A 63 -21.21 -4.27 -6.61
C TRP A 63 -21.81 -3.23 -7.57
N VAL A 64 -21.14 -2.09 -7.75
CA VAL A 64 -21.58 -1.05 -8.71
C VAL A 64 -21.55 -1.58 -10.15
N THR A 65 -20.52 -2.33 -10.52
CA THR A 65 -20.30 -2.78 -11.89
C THR A 65 -21.06 -4.05 -12.26
N THR A 66 -21.35 -4.93 -11.30
CA THR A 66 -21.95 -6.26 -11.54
C THR A 66 -23.28 -6.45 -10.82
N GLY A 67 -23.59 -5.66 -9.80
CA GLY A 67 -24.73 -5.83 -8.91
C GLY A 67 -24.54 -6.87 -7.80
N TYR A 68 -23.33 -7.48 -7.72
CA TYR A 68 -22.98 -8.46 -6.69
C TYR A 68 -21.74 -8.00 -5.94
N TRP A 69 -21.72 -8.24 -4.63
CA TRP A 69 -20.54 -7.93 -3.80
C TRP A 69 -19.36 -8.85 -4.13
N ASP A 70 -19.66 -10.10 -4.44
CA ASP A 70 -18.72 -11.10 -4.92
C ASP A 70 -19.29 -11.76 -6.20
N TYR A 71 -18.72 -11.39 -7.35
CA TYR A 71 -19.16 -11.92 -8.64
C TYR A 71 -18.62 -13.34 -8.90
N THR A 72 -17.67 -13.84 -8.13
CA THR A 72 -17.06 -15.16 -8.37
C THR A 72 -18.08 -16.31 -8.27
N GLN A 73 -19.10 -16.13 -7.45
CA GLN A 73 -20.20 -17.10 -7.27
C GLN A 73 -21.33 -16.95 -8.30
N HIS A 74 -21.30 -15.89 -9.12
CA HIS A 74 -22.35 -15.51 -10.05
C HIS A 74 -21.83 -15.36 -11.49
N ILE A 75 -20.72 -16.03 -11.81
CA ILE A 75 -20.09 -15.93 -13.14
C ILE A 75 -21.09 -16.34 -14.23
N GLY A 76 -21.25 -15.44 -15.22
CA GLY A 76 -22.19 -15.66 -16.34
C GLY A 76 -23.64 -15.27 -16.08
N SER A 77 -23.98 -14.86 -14.84
CA SER A 77 -25.31 -14.33 -14.53
C SER A 77 -25.52 -12.95 -15.13
N SER A 78 -26.80 -12.56 -15.32
CA SER A 78 -27.18 -11.17 -15.63
C SER A 78 -26.78 -10.25 -14.48
N HIS A 79 -26.75 -8.93 -14.73
CA HIS A 79 -26.48 -7.94 -13.69
C HIS A 79 -27.50 -8.04 -12.54
N GLY A 80 -27.04 -7.97 -11.28
CA GLY A 80 -27.88 -8.18 -10.10
C GLY A 80 -29.01 -7.15 -9.89
N HIS A 81 -28.86 -5.94 -10.44
CA HIS A 81 -29.83 -4.85 -10.27
C HIS A 81 -30.45 -4.36 -11.58
N LEU A 82 -29.86 -4.67 -12.72
CA LEU A 82 -30.27 -4.17 -14.02
C LEU A 82 -30.51 -5.36 -14.96
N PRO A 83 -31.49 -5.31 -15.87
CA PRO A 83 -31.74 -6.37 -16.85
C PRO A 83 -30.68 -6.34 -17.98
N ILE A 84 -29.41 -6.37 -17.61
CA ILE A 84 -28.26 -6.30 -18.53
C ILE A 84 -27.61 -7.68 -18.59
N PRO A 85 -27.39 -8.26 -19.78
CA PRO A 85 -26.70 -9.53 -19.91
C PRO A 85 -25.23 -9.40 -19.53
N ALA A 86 -24.64 -10.50 -18.98
CA ALA A 86 -23.32 -10.54 -18.41
C ALA A 86 -22.23 -9.97 -19.35
N TRP A 87 -22.28 -10.28 -20.63
CA TRP A 87 -21.25 -9.86 -21.58
C TRP A 87 -21.13 -8.36 -21.77
N ILE A 88 -22.24 -7.59 -21.59
CA ILE A 88 -22.21 -6.13 -21.73
C ILE A 88 -21.45 -5.49 -20.58
N PHE A 89 -21.87 -5.74 -19.32
CA PHE A 89 -21.20 -5.08 -18.20
C PHE A 89 -19.78 -5.60 -17.97
N LEU A 90 -19.51 -6.88 -18.23
CA LEU A 90 -18.15 -7.42 -18.15
C LEU A 90 -17.21 -6.80 -19.19
N LEU A 91 -17.71 -6.46 -20.38
CA LEU A 91 -16.91 -5.78 -21.41
C LEU A 91 -16.67 -4.31 -21.04
N PHE A 92 -17.66 -3.60 -20.54
CA PHE A 92 -17.58 -2.16 -20.30
C PHE A 92 -17.01 -1.79 -18.92
N ALA A 93 -17.17 -2.64 -17.88
CA ALA A 93 -16.70 -2.34 -16.54
C ALA A 93 -15.18 -2.03 -16.47
N PRO A 94 -14.27 -2.81 -17.11
CA PRO A 94 -12.85 -2.46 -17.12
C PRO A 94 -12.55 -1.16 -17.86
N VAL A 95 -13.30 -0.87 -18.95
CA VAL A 95 -13.13 0.36 -19.74
C VAL A 95 -13.53 1.59 -18.91
N ILE A 96 -14.69 1.54 -18.26
CA ILE A 96 -15.16 2.63 -17.37
C ILE A 96 -14.17 2.85 -16.23
N SER A 97 -13.73 1.76 -15.60
CA SER A 97 -12.72 1.82 -14.53
C SER A 97 -11.43 2.48 -15.03
N ALA A 98 -10.94 2.10 -16.23
CA ALA A 98 -9.73 2.66 -16.82
C ALA A 98 -9.85 4.17 -17.13
N LEU A 99 -11.01 4.62 -17.61
CA LEU A 99 -11.29 6.02 -17.85
C LEU A 99 -11.28 6.87 -16.56
N ILE A 100 -11.63 6.28 -15.43
CA ILE A 100 -11.63 6.95 -14.12
C ILE A 100 -10.22 6.95 -13.53
N TYR A 101 -9.56 5.78 -13.41
CA TYR A 101 -8.27 5.70 -12.71
C TYR A 101 -7.09 6.21 -13.56
N GLY A 102 -7.18 6.18 -14.89
CA GLY A 102 -6.12 6.64 -15.77
C GLY A 102 -5.72 8.11 -15.54
N PRO A 103 -6.65 9.07 -15.63
CA PRO A 103 -6.40 10.46 -15.28
C PRO A 103 -6.00 10.66 -13.81
N LEU A 104 -6.57 9.87 -12.89
CA LEU A 104 -6.25 9.95 -11.46
C LEU A 104 -4.76 9.66 -11.21
N ILE A 105 -4.25 8.56 -11.74
CA ILE A 105 -2.84 8.21 -11.59
C ILE A 105 -1.94 9.22 -12.30
N SER A 106 -2.25 9.56 -13.55
CA SER A 106 -1.38 10.42 -14.37
C SER A 106 -1.23 11.82 -13.78
N ARG A 107 -2.29 12.36 -13.16
CA ARG A 107 -2.32 13.73 -12.64
C ARG A 107 -1.83 13.84 -11.19
N PHE A 108 -2.15 12.88 -10.31
CA PHE A 108 -1.93 13.01 -8.87
C PHE A 108 -0.74 12.21 -8.34
N ALA A 109 -0.46 11.04 -8.91
CA ALA A 109 0.65 10.20 -8.45
C ALA A 109 1.22 9.33 -9.58
N PRO A 110 2.05 9.90 -10.48
CA PRO A 110 2.71 9.11 -11.53
C PRO A 110 3.53 7.94 -11.01
N SER A 111 4.06 8.03 -9.80
CA SER A 111 4.78 6.96 -9.10
C SER A 111 3.88 5.82 -8.60
N ALA A 112 2.55 5.97 -8.69
CA ALA A 112 1.61 4.89 -8.42
C ALA A 112 1.37 3.99 -9.65
N LYS A 113 1.97 4.29 -10.81
CA LYS A 113 1.95 3.41 -11.99
C LYS A 113 2.71 2.11 -11.69
N GLY A 114 2.29 1.02 -12.33
CA GLY A 114 2.96 -0.26 -12.24
C GLY A 114 2.47 -1.14 -11.06
N HIS A 115 3.23 -2.20 -10.80
CA HIS A 115 2.88 -3.22 -9.81
C HIS A 115 2.94 -2.74 -8.34
N GLY A 116 3.82 -1.79 -8.04
CA GLY A 116 4.01 -1.24 -6.71
C GLY A 116 5.22 -1.78 -5.95
N ILE A 117 5.55 -3.06 -6.07
CA ILE A 117 6.71 -3.67 -5.38
C ILE A 117 8.04 -3.09 -5.89
N PRO A 118 8.30 -3.01 -7.21
CA PRO A 118 9.53 -2.41 -7.72
C PRO A 118 9.71 -0.95 -7.31
N GLU A 119 8.63 -0.18 -7.23
CA GLU A 119 8.64 1.22 -6.80
C GLU A 119 9.04 1.35 -5.33
N VAL A 120 8.57 0.43 -4.47
CA VAL A 120 8.97 0.38 -3.06
C VAL A 120 10.44 -0.01 -2.93
N MET A 121 10.91 -1.02 -3.67
CA MET A 121 12.32 -1.41 -3.69
C MET A 121 13.22 -0.24 -4.13
N LEU A 122 12.83 0.46 -5.20
CA LEU A 122 13.56 1.64 -5.68
C LEU A 122 13.60 2.76 -4.63
N ALA A 123 12.47 3.00 -3.94
CA ALA A 123 12.40 4.00 -2.88
C ALA A 123 13.32 3.65 -1.71
N VAL A 124 13.35 2.39 -1.31
CA VAL A 124 14.20 1.90 -0.21
C VAL A 124 15.68 1.99 -0.59
N GLN A 125 16.05 1.54 -1.78
CA GLN A 125 17.45 1.47 -2.21
C GLN A 125 18.04 2.84 -2.57
N GLN A 126 17.28 3.70 -3.26
CA GLN A 126 17.79 4.92 -3.86
C GLN A 126 17.31 6.21 -3.18
N LYS A 127 16.14 6.18 -2.49
CA LYS A 127 15.46 7.37 -1.99
C LYS A 127 15.32 7.42 -0.47
N GLY A 128 16.05 6.57 0.23
CA GLY A 128 16.02 6.54 1.68
C GLY A 128 14.68 6.10 2.26
N GLY A 129 13.92 5.33 1.49
CA GLY A 129 12.65 4.78 1.92
C GLY A 129 11.48 5.78 1.90
N TYR A 130 11.68 7.01 1.41
CA TYR A 130 10.61 8.01 1.38
C TYR A 130 9.63 7.75 0.23
N ILE A 131 8.35 7.58 0.59
CA ILE A 131 7.23 7.43 -0.34
C ILE A 131 6.11 8.35 0.15
N PRO A 132 5.67 9.35 -0.65
CA PRO A 132 4.65 10.31 -0.24
C PRO A 132 3.29 9.63 0.07
N SER A 133 2.57 10.11 1.08
CA SER A 133 1.26 9.57 1.47
C SER A 133 0.20 9.66 0.38
N LYS A 134 0.30 10.66 -0.51
CA LYS A 134 -0.57 10.78 -1.69
C LYS A 134 -0.54 9.53 -2.58
N VAL A 135 0.62 8.83 -2.63
CA VAL A 135 0.78 7.58 -3.39
C VAL A 135 -0.10 6.49 -2.80
N ALA A 136 -0.18 6.38 -1.46
CA ALA A 136 -1.05 5.40 -0.81
C ALA A 136 -2.51 5.59 -1.21
N VAL A 137 -3.02 6.82 -1.14
CA VAL A 137 -4.42 7.14 -1.45
C VAL A 137 -4.74 6.87 -2.92
N VAL A 138 -3.92 7.40 -3.83
CA VAL A 138 -4.14 7.22 -5.28
C VAL A 138 -4.03 5.75 -5.67
N LYS A 139 -3.05 5.02 -5.11
CA LYS A 139 -2.87 3.58 -5.39
C LYS A 139 -4.05 2.78 -4.88
N LEU A 140 -4.52 3.05 -3.67
CA LEU A 140 -5.65 2.35 -3.06
C LEU A 140 -6.92 2.52 -3.92
N ILE A 141 -7.24 3.75 -4.32
CA ILE A 141 -8.42 4.04 -5.15
C ILE A 141 -8.26 3.42 -6.54
N SER A 142 -7.15 3.68 -7.23
CA SER A 142 -6.96 3.20 -8.60
C SER A 142 -6.94 1.68 -8.70
N SER A 143 -6.31 1.00 -7.74
CA SER A 143 -6.25 -0.46 -7.73
C SER A 143 -7.59 -1.09 -7.34
N ALA A 144 -8.36 -0.46 -6.44
CA ALA A 144 -9.72 -0.91 -6.12
C ALA A 144 -10.65 -0.82 -7.35
N LEU A 145 -10.57 0.28 -8.10
CA LEU A 145 -11.31 0.46 -9.35
C LEU A 145 -10.88 -0.56 -10.42
N THR A 146 -9.56 -0.81 -10.55
CA THR A 146 -9.04 -1.78 -11.52
C THR A 146 -9.52 -3.19 -11.21
N ILE A 147 -9.34 -3.65 -9.96
CA ILE A 147 -9.66 -5.01 -9.55
C ILE A 147 -11.19 -5.22 -9.51
N GLY A 148 -11.92 -4.31 -8.86
CA GLY A 148 -13.38 -4.39 -8.76
C GLY A 148 -14.11 -4.17 -10.09
N GLY A 149 -13.45 -3.56 -11.10
CA GLY A 149 -13.95 -3.46 -12.46
C GLY A 149 -13.60 -4.66 -13.34
N GLY A 150 -13.04 -5.75 -12.77
CA GLY A 150 -12.70 -6.97 -13.51
C GLY A 150 -11.33 -6.95 -14.19
N GLY A 151 -10.47 -5.98 -13.86
CA GLY A 151 -9.09 -5.95 -14.34
C GLY A 151 -8.26 -7.08 -13.75
N SER A 152 -7.47 -7.76 -14.60
CA SER A 152 -6.58 -8.86 -14.17
C SER A 152 -5.35 -8.30 -13.43
N ALA A 153 -5.53 -7.97 -12.16
CA ALA A 153 -4.48 -7.46 -11.29
C ALA A 153 -4.59 -8.06 -9.88
N GLY A 154 -3.44 -8.40 -9.29
CA GLY A 154 -3.37 -8.88 -7.91
C GLY A 154 -3.48 -7.74 -6.89
N ARG A 155 -3.90 -8.06 -5.67
CA ARG A 155 -3.97 -7.11 -4.54
C ARG A 155 -2.61 -6.89 -3.88
N GLU A 156 -1.67 -7.78 -4.10
CA GLU A 156 -0.39 -7.86 -3.39
C GLU A 156 0.46 -6.62 -3.62
N GLY A 157 0.69 -6.29 -4.87
CA GLY A 157 1.50 -5.12 -5.24
C GLY A 157 0.95 -3.80 -4.70
N PRO A 158 -0.33 -3.50 -4.96
CA PRO A 158 -0.96 -2.31 -4.43
C PRO A 158 -0.88 -2.19 -2.91
N ILE A 159 -1.18 -3.25 -2.16
CA ILE A 159 -1.19 -3.18 -0.69
C ILE A 159 0.22 -3.04 -0.10
N VAL A 160 1.23 -3.64 -0.73
CA VAL A 160 2.64 -3.44 -0.37
C VAL A 160 3.04 -1.97 -0.54
N GLN A 161 2.68 -1.35 -1.66
CA GLN A 161 2.98 0.06 -1.92
C GLN A 161 2.22 0.99 -0.98
N VAL A 162 0.95 0.72 -0.71
CA VAL A 162 0.13 1.46 0.26
C VAL A 162 0.74 1.36 1.65
N GLY A 163 1.05 0.16 2.11
CA GLY A 163 1.67 -0.08 3.41
C GLY A 163 3.03 0.61 3.55
N ALA A 164 3.90 0.47 2.55
CA ALA A 164 5.20 1.14 2.52
C ALA A 164 5.06 2.68 2.57
N SER A 165 4.11 3.24 1.82
CA SER A 165 3.85 4.67 1.79
C SER A 165 3.32 5.19 3.13
N LEU A 166 2.42 4.46 3.79
CA LEU A 166 1.91 4.80 5.12
C LEU A 166 3.02 4.73 6.18
N GLY A 167 3.80 3.64 6.20
CA GLY A 167 4.92 3.48 7.13
C GLY A 167 5.99 4.55 6.93
N SER A 168 6.35 4.84 5.69
CA SER A 168 7.30 5.90 5.33
C SER A 168 6.81 7.29 5.71
N SER A 169 5.55 7.61 5.40
CA SER A 169 4.95 8.91 5.72
C SER A 169 4.82 9.11 7.23
N PHE A 170 4.48 8.06 7.98
CA PHE A 170 4.45 8.11 9.44
C PHE A 170 5.84 8.37 10.02
N ALA A 171 6.87 7.67 9.52
CA ALA A 171 8.26 7.91 9.92
C ALA A 171 8.73 9.34 9.58
N ALA A 172 8.36 9.84 8.40
CA ALA A 172 8.68 11.20 7.96
C ALA A 172 7.99 12.27 8.82
N SER A 173 6.75 12.06 9.26
CA SER A 173 6.05 12.99 10.16
C SER A 173 6.72 13.11 11.53
N LEU A 174 7.34 12.04 12.00
CA LEU A 174 8.18 12.03 13.21
C LEU A 174 9.59 12.54 12.95
N ARG A 175 9.94 12.86 11.71
CA ARG A 175 11.31 13.27 11.28
C ARG A 175 12.38 12.29 11.71
N LEU A 176 12.11 11.00 11.52
CA LEU A 176 13.07 9.94 11.84
C LEU A 176 14.24 9.92 10.85
N PRO A 177 15.42 9.41 11.26
CA PRO A 177 16.55 9.25 10.36
C PRO A 177 16.21 8.22 9.24
N LYS A 178 16.95 8.34 8.12
CA LYS A 178 16.74 7.57 6.89
C LYS A 178 16.60 6.06 7.13
N GLU A 179 17.45 5.50 7.98
CA GLU A 179 17.47 4.07 8.33
C GLU A 179 16.15 3.64 8.97
N ARG A 180 15.54 4.50 9.80
CA ARG A 180 14.26 4.24 10.45
C ARG A 180 13.08 4.44 9.50
N VAL A 181 13.19 5.36 8.54
CA VAL A 181 12.19 5.51 7.46
C VAL A 181 12.15 4.24 6.61
N ILE A 182 13.30 3.72 6.19
CA ILE A 182 13.43 2.46 5.45
C ILE A 182 12.80 1.31 6.25
N MET A 183 13.13 1.22 7.55
CA MET A 183 12.61 0.18 8.43
C MET A 183 11.08 0.22 8.53
N LEU A 184 10.49 1.40 8.75
CA LEU A 184 9.04 1.54 8.88
C LEU A 184 8.30 1.39 7.54
N ALA A 185 8.92 1.74 6.41
CA ALA A 185 8.41 1.40 5.09
C ALA A 185 8.33 -0.12 4.88
N ALA A 186 9.38 -0.85 5.30
CA ALA A 186 9.36 -2.31 5.26
C ALA A 186 8.33 -2.93 6.23
N CYS A 187 8.19 -2.38 7.45
CA CYS A 187 7.12 -2.77 8.38
C CYS A 187 5.73 -2.60 7.76
N GLY A 188 5.49 -1.47 7.07
CA GLY A 188 4.25 -1.23 6.36
C GLY A 188 4.02 -2.20 5.20
N SER A 189 5.05 -2.51 4.42
CA SER A 189 4.98 -3.53 3.35
C SER A 189 4.59 -4.91 3.88
N ALA A 190 5.27 -5.34 4.96
CA ALA A 190 4.98 -6.60 5.63
C ALA A 190 3.56 -6.67 6.18
N ALA A 191 3.12 -5.58 6.82
CA ALA A 191 1.78 -5.44 7.35
C ALA A 191 0.71 -5.56 6.26
N GLY A 192 0.95 -4.97 5.08
CA GLY A 192 0.04 -5.09 3.93
C GLY A 192 -0.16 -6.53 3.48
N ILE A 193 0.93 -7.29 3.30
CA ILE A 193 0.88 -8.73 2.97
C ILE A 193 0.17 -9.50 4.09
N ALA A 194 0.57 -9.26 5.34
CA ALA A 194 0.03 -9.98 6.50
C ALA A 194 -1.49 -9.81 6.66
N ALA A 195 -2.01 -8.60 6.43
CA ALA A 195 -3.44 -8.32 6.49
C ALA A 195 -4.21 -9.00 5.36
N THR A 196 -3.67 -8.96 4.13
CA THR A 196 -4.36 -9.48 2.94
C THR A 196 -4.46 -11.00 2.95
N PHE A 197 -3.41 -11.69 3.40
CA PHE A 197 -3.33 -13.16 3.39
C PHE A 197 -3.53 -13.80 4.77
N HIS A 198 -3.74 -13.01 5.81
CA HIS A 198 -3.78 -13.47 7.21
C HIS A 198 -2.54 -14.29 7.62
N ALA A 199 -1.39 -13.97 7.02
CA ALA A 199 -0.13 -14.69 7.15
C ALA A 199 1.00 -13.78 7.64
N PRO A 200 1.10 -13.51 8.96
CA PRO A 200 2.08 -12.56 9.51
C PRO A 200 3.53 -12.93 9.20
N LEU A 201 3.88 -14.20 9.28
CA LEU A 201 5.25 -14.66 9.00
C LEU A 201 5.61 -14.50 7.53
N ALA A 202 4.69 -14.81 6.61
CA ALA A 202 4.92 -14.62 5.17
C ALA A 202 5.16 -13.14 4.85
N GLY A 203 4.36 -12.22 5.43
CA GLY A 203 4.57 -10.78 5.29
C GLY A 203 5.93 -10.33 5.83
N ALA A 204 6.35 -10.88 6.99
CA ALA A 204 7.63 -10.54 7.59
C ALA A 204 8.82 -10.99 6.71
N PHE A 205 8.82 -12.23 6.25
CA PHE A 205 9.87 -12.74 5.37
C PHE A 205 9.91 -12.01 4.03
N PHE A 206 8.75 -11.72 3.43
CA PHE A 206 8.68 -10.93 2.22
C PHE A 206 9.38 -9.56 2.38
N ALA A 207 9.10 -8.84 3.46
CA ALA A 207 9.70 -7.53 3.67
C ALA A 207 11.21 -7.60 3.93
N LEU A 208 11.69 -8.63 4.62
CA LEU A 208 13.12 -8.82 4.88
C LEU A 208 13.88 -9.20 3.62
N GLU A 209 13.33 -10.12 2.83
CA GLU A 209 13.99 -10.66 1.66
C GLU A 209 13.89 -9.73 0.45
N VAL A 210 12.68 -9.21 0.16
CA VAL A 210 12.41 -8.44 -1.05
C VAL A 210 12.64 -6.95 -0.85
N ILE A 211 12.22 -6.38 0.28
CA ILE A 211 12.26 -4.93 0.49
C ILE A 211 13.58 -4.49 1.12
N LEU A 212 13.98 -5.09 2.24
CA LEU A 212 15.21 -4.70 2.96
C LEU A 212 16.47 -5.34 2.36
N THR A 213 16.35 -6.50 1.72
CA THR A 213 17.47 -7.29 1.19
C THR A 213 18.57 -7.58 2.22
N ARG A 214 18.26 -7.41 3.50
CA ARG A 214 19.17 -7.61 4.64
C ARG A 214 18.38 -8.18 5.81
N PHE A 215 18.88 -9.26 6.37
CA PHE A 215 18.32 -9.85 7.57
C PHE A 215 19.11 -9.40 8.80
N THR A 216 18.44 -8.70 9.71
CA THR A 216 18.96 -8.40 11.05
C THR A 216 17.90 -8.77 12.08
N ALA A 217 18.34 -9.29 13.24
CA ALA A 217 17.41 -9.66 14.32
C ALA A 217 16.55 -8.47 14.79
N GLU A 218 17.10 -7.27 14.75
CA GLU A 218 16.37 -6.03 15.08
C GLU A 218 15.26 -5.74 14.07
N ALA A 219 15.55 -5.82 12.76
CA ALA A 219 14.57 -5.63 11.69
C ALA A 219 13.46 -6.68 11.76
N PHE A 220 13.83 -7.94 11.97
CA PHE A 220 12.88 -9.03 12.10
C PHE A 220 11.86 -8.77 13.21
N GLY A 221 12.31 -8.33 14.38
CA GLY A 221 11.41 -8.04 15.51
C GLY A 221 10.36 -6.98 15.17
N TYR A 222 10.76 -5.85 14.58
CA TYR A 222 9.82 -4.77 14.23
C TYR A 222 8.85 -5.18 13.12
N VAL A 223 9.34 -5.88 12.10
CA VAL A 223 8.56 -6.33 10.96
C VAL A 223 7.51 -7.36 11.40
N VAL A 224 7.88 -8.31 12.27
CA VAL A 224 6.95 -9.30 12.83
C VAL A 224 5.87 -8.64 13.69
N VAL A 225 6.23 -7.72 14.58
CA VAL A 225 5.26 -6.97 15.40
C VAL A 225 4.24 -6.25 14.51
N SER A 226 4.70 -5.54 13.49
CA SER A 226 3.83 -4.84 12.54
C SER A 226 2.90 -5.79 11.79
N SER A 227 3.44 -6.93 11.30
CA SER A 227 2.69 -7.95 10.57
C SER A 227 1.60 -8.62 11.41
N VAL A 228 1.93 -8.96 12.67
CA VAL A 228 0.97 -9.59 13.59
C VAL A 228 -0.17 -8.64 13.90
N LEU A 229 0.13 -7.39 14.26
CA LEU A 229 -0.90 -6.38 14.58
C LEU A 229 -1.80 -6.12 13.37
N SER A 230 -1.24 -6.01 12.18
CA SER A 230 -2.00 -5.81 10.95
C SER A 230 -2.95 -6.97 10.67
N SER A 231 -2.48 -8.21 10.80
CA SER A 231 -3.30 -9.41 10.62
C SER A 231 -4.42 -9.51 11.66
N LEU A 232 -4.14 -9.13 12.93
CA LEU A 232 -5.17 -9.09 13.98
C LEU A 232 -6.26 -8.07 13.68
N VAL A 233 -5.89 -6.84 13.26
CA VAL A 233 -6.85 -5.80 12.87
C VAL A 233 -7.70 -6.26 11.67
N ALA A 234 -7.07 -6.85 10.66
CA ALA A 234 -7.79 -7.35 9.48
C ALA A 234 -8.80 -8.46 9.85
N ARG A 235 -8.41 -9.40 10.71
CA ARG A 235 -9.30 -10.48 11.18
C ARG A 235 -10.44 -9.98 12.06
N ALA A 236 -10.21 -8.94 12.86
CA ALA A 236 -11.24 -8.39 13.73
C ALA A 236 -12.33 -7.62 12.95
N ALA A 237 -12.04 -7.23 11.71
CA ALA A 237 -12.94 -6.47 10.83
C ALA A 237 -13.56 -7.32 9.70
N SER A 238 -13.16 -8.58 9.57
CA SER A 238 -13.72 -9.56 8.61
C SER A 238 -14.82 -10.36 9.24
#